data_a829a9201cd55f1640057b8491f18b4d
#
_entry.id   a829a9201cd55f1640057b8491f18b4d
#
_cell.length_a   1.000
_cell.length_b   1.000
_cell.length_c   1.000
_cell.angle_alpha   90.00
_cell.angle_beta   90.00
_cell.angle_gamma   90.00
#
_symmetry.space_group_name_H-M   'P 1'
#
loop_
_entity.id
_entity.type
_entity.pdbx_description
1 polymer ?
#
loop_
_entity_poly.entity_id
_entity_poly.type
_entity_poly.pdbx_seq_one_letter_code
_entity_poly.pdbx_strand_id
1 'polypeptide(L)'
;MSFNVAIVGATGAVGQEFLTVLAERKFPIKELRLLASARSAGKTVQFNGQTHTVQELTKDSFKGIQYAFFSAGGSISKEFAAPAVQAGAIVIDNTSAFRMKDGIPLVVPEVNPEAIKKHNGLIANPNCSTIIMNVPVWPLHKQFRVKRLIVSTYQAVSGAGAWGLYELDKQMRDYVEGKSIQKEKFPHQIVNNLFSHNTKIAENGYNEEENKMVNETRKIFNEPKIMVTATCIRVPIPRAHCESINIEFERPVTPQMAREILGKAPGVKIVDDVAANHFPMPLEASHQDDVLVGRIRQDISREDGRGLDIFVSGDQIRKGAATNAVQIAEKLF
;
A
#
# COMPACT_ATOMS: atom_id res chain seq x y z
N MET A 1 -1.84 -28.03 3.24
CA MET A 1 -3.10 -27.62 2.55
C MET A 1 -2.73 -26.82 1.32
N SER A 2 -3.54 -26.85 0.25
CA SER A 2 -3.34 -25.99 -0.93
C SER A 2 -4.68 -25.45 -1.40
N PHE A 3 -4.70 -24.25 -2.00
CA PHE A 3 -5.90 -23.46 -2.23
C PHE A 3 -6.09 -23.12 -3.73
N ASN A 4 -7.31 -22.97 -4.15
CA ASN A 4 -7.65 -22.38 -5.42
C ASN A 4 -7.70 -20.85 -5.23
N VAL A 5 -6.89 -20.13 -5.99
CA VAL A 5 -6.68 -18.69 -5.86
C VAL A 5 -7.12 -17.98 -7.13
N ALA A 6 -7.83 -16.86 -7.00
CA ALA A 6 -8.12 -15.96 -8.10
C ALA A 6 -7.44 -14.60 -7.91
N ILE A 7 -6.93 -14.03 -9.01
CA ILE A 7 -6.43 -12.65 -9.05
C ILE A 7 -7.31 -11.86 -10.01
N VAL A 8 -8.07 -10.90 -9.50
CA VAL A 8 -8.92 -9.99 -10.29
C VAL A 8 -8.13 -8.72 -10.59
N GLY A 9 -7.94 -8.44 -11.87
CA GLY A 9 -7.02 -7.40 -12.35
C GLY A 9 -5.61 -7.93 -12.59
N ALA A 10 -5.47 -9.19 -12.96
CA ALA A 10 -4.20 -9.91 -13.10
C ALA A 10 -3.18 -9.26 -14.05
N THR A 11 -3.64 -8.46 -15.03
CA THR A 11 -2.78 -7.75 -15.99
C THR A 11 -2.31 -6.36 -15.52
N GLY A 12 -2.79 -5.89 -14.38
CA GLY A 12 -2.38 -4.62 -13.78
C GLY A 12 -1.06 -4.72 -13.02
N ALA A 13 -0.46 -3.58 -12.66
CA ALA A 13 0.82 -3.56 -11.93
C ALA A 13 0.77 -4.36 -10.61
N VAL A 14 -0.25 -4.16 -9.78
CA VAL A 14 -0.44 -4.92 -8.54
C VAL A 14 -0.81 -6.38 -8.82
N GLY A 15 -1.58 -6.66 -9.89
CA GLY A 15 -1.92 -8.02 -10.32
C GLY A 15 -0.69 -8.85 -10.65
N GLN A 16 0.28 -8.26 -11.35
CA GLN A 16 1.57 -8.90 -11.65
C GLN A 16 2.43 -9.06 -10.38
N GLU A 17 2.42 -8.08 -9.49
CA GLU A 17 3.14 -8.18 -8.24
C GLU A 17 2.56 -9.26 -7.30
N PHE A 18 1.23 -9.52 -7.34
CA PHE A 18 0.65 -10.66 -6.62
C PHE A 18 1.31 -11.98 -7.03
N LEU A 19 1.55 -12.18 -8.33
CA LEU A 19 2.20 -13.41 -8.81
C LEU A 19 3.62 -13.53 -8.24
N THR A 20 4.39 -12.45 -8.27
CA THR A 20 5.74 -12.42 -7.71
C THR A 20 5.73 -12.74 -6.22
N VAL A 21 4.89 -12.04 -5.46
CA VAL A 21 4.79 -12.21 -3.99
C VAL A 21 4.28 -13.60 -3.61
N LEU A 22 3.27 -14.13 -4.30
CA LEU A 22 2.74 -15.47 -4.05
C LEU A 22 3.81 -16.55 -4.30
N ALA A 23 4.64 -16.39 -5.34
CA ALA A 23 5.74 -17.30 -5.64
C ALA A 23 6.86 -17.22 -4.59
N GLU A 24 7.35 -16.02 -4.27
CA GLU A 24 8.42 -15.79 -3.29
C GLU A 24 8.03 -16.28 -1.90
N ARG A 25 6.78 -16.05 -1.48
CA ARG A 25 6.25 -16.49 -0.19
C ARG A 25 5.81 -17.95 -0.18
N LYS A 26 5.93 -18.65 -1.31
CA LYS A 26 5.53 -20.05 -1.47
C LYS A 26 4.09 -20.30 -1.01
N PHE A 27 3.20 -19.35 -1.36
CA PHE A 27 1.77 -19.47 -1.01
C PHE A 27 1.23 -20.81 -1.56
N PRO A 28 0.50 -21.59 -0.77
CA PRO A 28 0.13 -22.96 -1.17
C PRO A 28 -1.02 -22.97 -2.18
N ILE A 29 -0.69 -22.80 -3.46
CA ILE A 29 -1.65 -22.76 -4.57
C ILE A 29 -1.84 -24.15 -5.19
N LYS A 30 -3.11 -24.58 -5.32
CA LYS A 30 -3.54 -25.76 -6.07
C LYS A 30 -3.95 -25.37 -7.49
N GLU A 31 -4.79 -24.34 -7.62
CA GLU A 31 -5.26 -23.77 -8.88
C GLU A 31 -5.08 -22.24 -8.84
N LEU A 32 -4.57 -21.67 -9.92
CA LEU A 32 -4.47 -20.22 -10.09
C LEU A 32 -5.37 -19.76 -11.24
N ARG A 33 -6.31 -18.87 -10.95
CA ARG A 33 -7.23 -18.27 -11.93
C ARG A 33 -6.95 -16.80 -12.09
N LEU A 34 -6.50 -16.40 -13.27
CA LEU A 34 -6.16 -15.00 -13.61
C LEU A 34 -7.35 -14.38 -14.33
N LEU A 35 -7.93 -13.32 -13.73
CA LEU A 35 -9.16 -12.69 -14.17
C LEU A 35 -8.92 -11.23 -14.55
N ALA A 36 -9.43 -10.81 -15.70
CA ALA A 36 -9.37 -9.43 -16.18
C ALA A 36 -10.57 -9.09 -17.07
N SER A 37 -10.60 -7.87 -17.63
CA SER A 37 -11.63 -7.48 -18.60
C SER A 37 -11.52 -8.30 -19.90
N ALA A 38 -12.61 -8.38 -20.66
CA ALA A 38 -12.67 -9.01 -21.98
C ALA A 38 -11.50 -8.61 -22.90
N ARG A 39 -11.09 -7.31 -22.87
CA ARG A 39 -9.93 -6.81 -23.63
C ARG A 39 -8.61 -7.50 -23.29
N SER A 40 -8.46 -8.03 -22.11
CA SER A 40 -7.25 -8.70 -21.62
C SER A 40 -7.37 -10.23 -21.59
N ALA A 41 -8.56 -10.77 -21.79
CA ALA A 41 -8.78 -12.22 -21.90
C ALA A 41 -7.97 -12.79 -23.07
N GLY A 42 -7.47 -14.01 -22.92
CA GLY A 42 -6.60 -14.69 -23.89
C GLY A 42 -5.11 -14.33 -23.77
N LYS A 43 -4.73 -13.26 -23.07
CA LYS A 43 -3.31 -12.99 -22.77
C LYS A 43 -2.75 -14.08 -21.87
N THR A 44 -1.46 -14.35 -22.00
CA THR A 44 -0.75 -15.34 -21.18
C THR A 44 0.17 -14.67 -20.17
N VAL A 45 0.33 -15.29 -19.01
CA VAL A 45 1.21 -14.85 -17.94
C VAL A 45 1.98 -16.06 -17.41
N GLN A 46 3.28 -15.89 -17.13
CA GLN A 46 4.11 -16.94 -16.54
C GLN A 46 4.00 -16.91 -15.01
N PHE A 47 3.80 -18.08 -14.40
CA PHE A 47 3.82 -18.24 -12.95
C PHE A 47 4.42 -19.61 -12.59
N ASN A 48 5.48 -19.64 -11.78
CA ASN A 48 6.17 -20.86 -11.35
C ASN A 48 6.53 -21.80 -12.52
N GLY A 49 7.00 -21.24 -13.63
CA GLY A 49 7.39 -22.00 -14.82
C GLY A 49 6.24 -22.52 -15.68
N GLN A 50 5.00 -22.18 -15.35
CA GLN A 50 3.79 -22.55 -16.11
C GLN A 50 3.17 -21.33 -16.78
N THR A 51 2.60 -21.55 -17.96
CA THR A 51 1.85 -20.53 -18.69
C THR A 51 0.38 -20.57 -18.28
N HIS A 52 -0.14 -19.47 -17.74
CA HIS A 52 -1.54 -19.31 -17.38
C HIS A 52 -2.23 -18.35 -18.35
N THR A 53 -3.41 -18.72 -18.84
CA THR A 53 -4.21 -17.85 -19.69
C THR A 53 -5.13 -16.99 -18.82
N VAL A 54 -5.12 -15.69 -19.07
CA VAL A 54 -6.04 -14.73 -18.44
C VAL A 54 -7.46 -14.98 -18.99
N GLN A 55 -8.41 -15.14 -18.07
CA GLN A 55 -9.82 -15.35 -18.37
C GLN A 55 -10.60 -14.05 -18.21
N GLU A 56 -11.72 -13.94 -18.91
CA GLU A 56 -12.65 -12.85 -18.68
C GLU A 56 -13.31 -12.97 -17.29
N LEU A 57 -13.37 -11.84 -16.58
CA LEU A 57 -14.05 -11.76 -15.30
C LEU A 57 -15.56 -11.78 -15.49
N THR A 58 -16.23 -12.79 -14.94
CA THR A 58 -17.68 -12.95 -14.89
C THR A 58 -18.12 -13.29 -13.47
N LYS A 59 -19.41 -13.24 -13.18
CA LYS A 59 -19.95 -13.62 -11.85
C LYS A 59 -19.70 -15.10 -11.53
N ASP A 60 -19.58 -15.95 -12.54
CA ASP A 60 -19.30 -17.39 -12.39
C ASP A 60 -17.81 -17.72 -12.20
N SER A 61 -16.94 -16.73 -12.35
CA SER A 61 -15.49 -16.93 -12.30
C SER A 61 -14.97 -17.41 -10.95
N PHE A 62 -15.78 -17.38 -9.90
CA PHE A 62 -15.36 -17.67 -8.52
C PHE A 62 -15.72 -19.06 -8.02
N LYS A 63 -16.38 -19.90 -8.84
CA LYS A 63 -16.74 -21.28 -8.44
C LYS A 63 -15.49 -22.07 -8.05
N GLY A 64 -15.47 -22.58 -6.81
CA GLY A 64 -14.38 -23.38 -6.25
C GLY A 64 -13.14 -22.57 -5.82
N ILE A 65 -13.17 -21.23 -5.85
CA ILE A 65 -12.10 -20.36 -5.37
C ILE A 65 -12.20 -20.21 -3.84
N GLN A 66 -11.07 -20.35 -3.11
CA GLN A 66 -10.98 -20.09 -1.69
C GLN A 66 -10.50 -18.67 -1.38
N TYR A 67 -9.54 -18.15 -2.12
CA TYR A 67 -9.03 -16.78 -1.95
C TYR A 67 -9.09 -16.01 -3.26
N ALA A 68 -9.65 -14.80 -3.20
CA ALA A 68 -9.75 -13.90 -4.35
C ALA A 68 -9.13 -12.54 -4.04
N PHE A 69 -7.98 -12.24 -4.68
CA PHE A 69 -7.30 -10.96 -4.56
C PHE A 69 -7.82 -9.98 -5.61
N PHE A 70 -8.38 -8.86 -5.17
CA PHE A 70 -8.99 -7.86 -6.04
C PHE A 70 -8.10 -6.63 -6.18
N SER A 71 -7.75 -6.27 -7.42
CA SER A 71 -6.98 -5.07 -7.76
C SER A 71 -7.32 -4.53 -9.15
N ALA A 72 -8.62 -4.42 -9.48
CA ALA A 72 -9.12 -3.99 -10.78
C ALA A 72 -9.89 -2.66 -10.75
N GLY A 73 -9.82 -1.94 -9.62
CA GLY A 73 -10.55 -0.68 -9.40
C GLY A 73 -11.86 -0.86 -8.64
N GLY A 74 -12.29 0.22 -7.96
CA GLY A 74 -13.40 0.17 -7.00
C GLY A 74 -14.76 -0.20 -7.59
N SER A 75 -15.03 0.13 -8.87
CA SER A 75 -16.27 -0.27 -9.57
C SER A 75 -16.33 -1.78 -9.73
N ILE A 76 -15.24 -2.41 -10.15
CA ILE A 76 -15.13 -3.86 -10.30
C ILE A 76 -15.28 -4.55 -8.94
N SER A 77 -14.63 -4.04 -7.90
CA SER A 77 -14.79 -4.60 -6.56
C SER A 77 -16.25 -4.54 -6.09
N LYS A 78 -16.94 -3.42 -6.30
CA LYS A 78 -18.38 -3.29 -5.94
C LYS A 78 -19.27 -4.26 -6.68
N GLU A 79 -18.96 -4.57 -7.94
CA GLU A 79 -19.75 -5.45 -8.78
C GLU A 79 -19.49 -6.94 -8.47
N PHE A 80 -18.23 -7.33 -8.25
CA PHE A 80 -17.84 -8.75 -8.22
C PHE A 80 -17.50 -9.30 -6.84
N ALA A 81 -17.30 -8.46 -5.80
CA ALA A 81 -16.96 -8.96 -4.48
C ALA A 81 -18.09 -9.80 -3.86
N ALA A 82 -19.33 -9.35 -3.96
CA ALA A 82 -20.46 -10.10 -3.43
C ALA A 82 -20.67 -11.45 -4.15
N PRO A 83 -20.66 -11.56 -5.49
CA PRO A 83 -20.64 -12.84 -6.19
C PRO A 83 -19.48 -13.77 -5.77
N ALA A 84 -18.28 -13.24 -5.54
CA ALA A 84 -17.14 -14.04 -5.09
C ALA A 84 -17.37 -14.62 -3.68
N VAL A 85 -17.87 -13.80 -2.76
CA VAL A 85 -18.21 -14.25 -1.39
C VAL A 85 -19.35 -15.27 -1.42
N GLN A 86 -20.37 -15.07 -2.23
CA GLN A 86 -21.47 -16.03 -2.40
C GLN A 86 -21.01 -17.38 -2.97
N ALA A 87 -19.96 -17.38 -3.80
CA ALA A 87 -19.33 -18.59 -4.31
C ALA A 87 -18.42 -19.30 -3.28
N GLY A 88 -18.28 -18.73 -2.07
CA GLY A 88 -17.49 -19.28 -0.96
C GLY A 88 -16.05 -18.76 -0.89
N ALA A 89 -15.66 -17.79 -1.71
CA ALA A 89 -14.32 -17.21 -1.68
C ALA A 89 -14.20 -16.17 -0.55
N ILE A 90 -13.02 -16.13 0.08
CA ILE A 90 -12.62 -14.98 0.89
C ILE A 90 -11.99 -13.95 -0.03
N VAL A 91 -12.61 -12.77 -0.12
CA VAL A 91 -12.14 -11.65 -0.93
C VAL A 91 -11.20 -10.77 -0.12
N ILE A 92 -10.01 -10.49 -0.65
CA ILE A 92 -9.08 -9.51 -0.12
C ILE A 92 -8.97 -8.37 -1.15
N ASP A 93 -9.58 -7.22 -0.82
CA ASP A 93 -9.77 -6.12 -1.76
C ASP A 93 -8.77 -4.98 -1.56
N ASN A 94 -7.91 -4.75 -2.55
CA ASN A 94 -6.95 -3.64 -2.57
C ASN A 94 -7.57 -2.28 -2.89
N THR A 95 -8.84 -2.25 -3.34
CA THR A 95 -9.44 -0.98 -3.74
C THR A 95 -9.98 -0.20 -2.53
N SER A 96 -10.37 1.05 -2.75
CA SER A 96 -10.98 1.86 -1.69
C SER A 96 -12.47 1.55 -1.45
N ALA A 97 -13.06 0.63 -2.22
CA ALA A 97 -14.52 0.42 -2.28
C ALA A 97 -15.16 0.07 -0.93
N PHE A 98 -14.42 -0.66 -0.09
CA PHE A 98 -14.96 -1.23 1.15
C PHE A 98 -14.21 -0.82 2.42
N ARG A 99 -13.09 -0.09 2.31
CA ARG A 99 -12.21 0.22 3.44
C ARG A 99 -12.91 0.85 4.63
N MET A 100 -13.82 1.78 4.37
CA MET A 100 -14.56 2.52 5.42
C MET A 100 -15.98 1.98 5.66
N LYS A 101 -16.35 0.85 5.05
CA LYS A 101 -17.65 0.22 5.34
C LYS A 101 -17.64 -0.46 6.70
N ASP A 102 -18.76 -0.31 7.43
CA ASP A 102 -18.97 -1.02 8.69
C ASP A 102 -19.05 -2.52 8.45
N GLY A 103 -18.56 -3.30 9.42
CA GLY A 103 -18.55 -4.77 9.35
C GLY A 103 -17.47 -5.34 8.41
N ILE A 104 -16.72 -4.52 7.69
CA ILE A 104 -15.60 -4.97 6.85
C ILE A 104 -14.28 -4.58 7.54
N PRO A 105 -13.45 -5.57 7.94
CA PRO A 105 -12.17 -5.29 8.55
C PRO A 105 -11.20 -4.66 7.55
N LEU A 106 -10.45 -3.66 8.01
CA LEU A 106 -9.36 -3.00 7.32
C LEU A 106 -8.06 -3.39 8.01
N VAL A 107 -7.17 -4.13 7.32
CA VAL A 107 -6.13 -4.88 8.00
C VAL A 107 -4.73 -4.56 7.52
N VAL A 108 -3.84 -4.30 8.48
CA VAL A 108 -2.38 -4.38 8.34
C VAL A 108 -1.90 -5.48 9.30
N PRO A 109 -1.38 -6.61 8.81
CA PRO A 109 -1.05 -7.78 9.65
C PRO A 109 -0.08 -7.50 10.81
N GLU A 110 0.82 -6.52 10.68
CA GLU A 110 1.74 -6.09 11.74
C GLU A 110 1.07 -5.20 12.81
N VAL A 111 -0.14 -4.69 12.51
CA VAL A 111 -0.84 -3.70 13.36
C VAL A 111 -2.04 -4.31 14.07
N ASN A 112 -2.99 -4.86 13.30
CA ASN A 112 -4.29 -5.32 13.80
C ASN A 112 -4.71 -6.68 13.23
N PRO A 113 -3.86 -7.73 13.31
CA PRO A 113 -4.16 -9.05 12.74
C PRO A 113 -5.44 -9.69 13.27
N GLU A 114 -5.81 -9.39 14.53
CA GLU A 114 -7.03 -9.90 15.17
C GLU A 114 -8.32 -9.41 14.47
N ALA A 115 -8.26 -8.27 13.76
CA ALA A 115 -9.41 -7.75 13.00
C ALA A 115 -9.84 -8.70 11.87
N ILE A 116 -8.93 -9.55 11.37
CA ILE A 116 -9.22 -10.56 10.35
C ILE A 116 -10.39 -11.45 10.79
N LYS A 117 -10.45 -11.84 12.05
CA LYS A 117 -11.51 -12.74 12.60
C LYS A 117 -12.93 -12.17 12.47
N LYS A 118 -13.07 -10.88 12.19
CA LYS A 118 -14.37 -10.19 12.06
C LYS A 118 -14.91 -10.19 10.62
N HIS A 119 -14.21 -10.83 9.67
CA HIS A 119 -14.65 -10.79 8.26
C HIS A 119 -15.90 -11.67 8.01
N ASN A 120 -16.75 -11.22 7.10
CA ASN A 120 -17.90 -11.95 6.56
C ASN A 120 -17.63 -12.32 5.09
N GLY A 121 -16.46 -12.93 4.81
CA GLY A 121 -16.00 -13.27 3.48
C GLY A 121 -15.29 -12.13 2.73
N LEU A 122 -15.25 -10.91 3.26
CA LEU A 122 -14.53 -9.77 2.64
C LEU A 122 -13.64 -9.06 3.65
N ILE A 123 -12.39 -8.80 3.25
CA ILE A 123 -11.38 -8.07 3.99
C ILE A 123 -10.83 -6.97 3.10
N ALA A 124 -10.77 -5.74 3.62
CA ALA A 124 -10.20 -4.62 2.89
C ALA A 124 -8.69 -4.47 3.20
N ASN A 125 -7.92 -4.30 2.14
CA ASN A 125 -6.50 -3.95 2.19
C ASN A 125 -6.39 -2.42 2.17
N PRO A 126 -5.64 -1.79 3.10
CA PRO A 126 -5.59 -0.34 3.21
C PRO A 126 -4.92 0.37 2.04
N ASN A 127 -4.96 1.69 2.06
CA ASN A 127 -4.19 2.56 1.17
C ASN A 127 -2.69 2.34 1.36
N CYS A 128 -1.93 2.42 0.29
CA CYS A 128 -0.49 2.13 0.29
C CYS A 128 0.30 3.05 1.24
N SER A 129 0.07 4.35 1.19
CA SER A 129 0.73 5.30 2.10
C SER A 129 0.29 5.06 3.55
N THR A 130 -0.99 4.76 3.78
CA THR A 130 -1.47 4.40 5.12
C THR A 130 -0.77 3.16 5.67
N ILE A 131 -0.53 2.13 4.86
CA ILE A 131 0.20 0.92 5.29
C ILE A 131 1.64 1.27 5.63
N ILE A 132 2.33 1.98 4.71
CA ILE A 132 3.76 2.35 4.86
C ILE A 132 3.98 3.19 6.12
N MET A 133 3.09 4.15 6.42
CA MET A 133 3.13 4.92 7.65
C MET A 133 2.85 4.08 8.89
N ASN A 134 1.78 3.27 8.86
CA ASN A 134 1.29 2.60 10.06
C ASN A 134 2.20 1.47 10.55
N VAL A 135 2.91 0.79 9.66
CA VAL A 135 3.84 -0.29 10.03
C VAL A 135 4.90 0.19 11.03
N PRO A 136 5.68 1.26 10.79
CA PRO A 136 6.64 1.76 11.77
C PRO A 136 6.02 2.58 12.91
N VAL A 137 4.90 3.25 12.69
CA VAL A 137 4.25 4.07 13.72
C VAL A 137 3.60 3.22 14.80
N TRP A 138 3.05 2.06 14.46
CA TRP A 138 2.33 1.20 15.40
C TRP A 138 3.16 0.72 16.59
N PRO A 139 4.39 0.18 16.44
CA PRO A 139 5.21 -0.23 17.58
C PRO A 139 5.53 0.93 18.53
N LEU A 140 5.71 2.13 18.00
CA LEU A 140 5.88 3.34 18.82
C LEU A 140 4.58 3.75 19.52
N HIS A 141 3.43 3.63 18.83
CA HIS A 141 2.11 3.90 19.41
C HIS A 141 1.82 2.98 20.60
N LYS A 142 2.13 1.69 20.49
CA LYS A 142 1.94 0.73 21.60
C LYS A 142 2.69 1.14 22.87
N GLN A 143 3.89 1.71 22.74
CA GLN A 143 4.74 2.07 23.87
C GLN A 143 4.47 3.46 24.41
N PHE A 144 4.32 4.46 23.53
CA PHE A 144 4.32 5.87 23.90
C PHE A 144 3.00 6.57 23.67
N ARG A 145 2.01 5.92 23.03
CA ARG A 145 0.69 6.47 22.67
C ARG A 145 0.82 7.69 21.78
N VAL A 146 0.78 7.46 20.49
CA VAL A 146 0.76 8.56 19.50
C VAL A 146 -0.52 9.37 19.69
N LYS A 147 -0.35 10.68 19.84
CA LYS A 147 -1.41 11.67 19.97
C LYS A 147 -1.70 12.33 18.62
N ARG A 148 -0.63 12.67 17.87
CA ARG A 148 -0.74 13.39 16.60
C ARG A 148 0.31 12.92 15.60
N LEU A 149 -0.09 12.85 14.32
CA LEU A 149 0.76 12.61 13.16
C LEU A 149 0.64 13.78 12.18
N ILE A 150 1.77 14.31 11.76
CA ILE A 150 1.88 15.21 10.61
C ILE A 150 2.71 14.47 9.58
N VAL A 151 2.17 14.22 8.40
CA VAL A 151 2.84 13.43 7.37
C VAL A 151 2.83 14.16 6.03
N SER A 152 4.01 14.21 5.40
CA SER A 152 4.15 14.61 4.00
C SER A 152 4.63 13.41 3.21
N THR A 153 3.89 13.04 2.17
CA THR A 153 4.24 11.89 1.33
C THR A 153 4.90 12.33 0.02
N TYR A 154 5.81 11.53 -0.47
CA TYR A 154 6.47 11.64 -1.77
C TYR A 154 6.15 10.37 -2.55
N GLN A 155 5.05 10.43 -3.35
CA GLN A 155 4.45 9.23 -3.92
C GLN A 155 4.92 8.97 -5.35
N ALA A 156 5.51 7.79 -5.56
CA ALA A 156 5.95 7.30 -6.86
C ALA A 156 4.78 7.15 -7.86
N VAL A 157 5.08 7.30 -9.14
CA VAL A 157 4.06 7.28 -10.23
C VAL A 157 3.38 5.93 -10.40
N SER A 158 4.01 4.83 -10.03
CA SER A 158 3.42 3.47 -10.10
C SER A 158 2.20 3.28 -9.21
N GLY A 159 1.99 4.14 -8.19
CA GLY A 159 0.73 4.23 -7.45
C GLY A 159 -0.48 4.59 -8.33
N ALA A 160 -0.25 5.24 -9.48
CA ALA A 160 -1.27 5.47 -10.51
C ALA A 160 -1.41 4.30 -11.52
N GLY A 161 -0.73 3.18 -11.27
CA GLY A 161 -0.72 1.99 -12.12
C GLY A 161 0.29 2.05 -13.27
N ALA A 162 0.20 1.07 -14.17
CA ALA A 162 1.13 0.94 -15.29
C ALA A 162 1.19 2.18 -16.22
N TRP A 163 0.08 2.88 -16.37
CA TRP A 163 0.03 4.12 -17.15
C TRP A 163 0.85 5.26 -16.53
N GLY A 164 0.92 5.35 -15.21
CA GLY A 164 1.76 6.34 -14.54
C GLY A 164 3.26 6.09 -14.80
N LEU A 165 3.68 4.82 -14.76
CA LEU A 165 5.04 4.41 -15.11
C LEU A 165 5.36 4.73 -16.57
N TYR A 166 4.46 4.36 -17.49
CA TYR A 166 4.62 4.63 -18.92
C TYR A 166 4.76 6.13 -19.19
N GLU A 167 3.92 6.96 -18.60
CA GLU A 167 3.97 8.41 -18.81
C GLU A 167 5.26 9.03 -18.31
N LEU A 168 5.76 8.63 -17.13
CA LEU A 168 7.04 9.11 -16.62
C LEU A 168 8.18 8.71 -17.57
N ASP A 169 8.26 7.44 -17.98
CA ASP A 169 9.29 6.94 -18.88
C ASP A 169 9.24 7.67 -20.23
N LYS A 170 8.05 7.84 -20.81
CA LYS A 170 7.86 8.59 -22.07
C LYS A 170 8.30 10.04 -21.92
N GLN A 171 7.87 10.73 -20.86
CA GLN A 171 8.24 12.14 -20.64
C GLN A 171 9.74 12.30 -20.37
N MET A 172 10.42 11.35 -19.72
CA MET A 172 11.88 11.37 -19.57
C MET A 172 12.59 11.30 -20.91
N ARG A 173 12.15 10.40 -21.81
CA ARG A 173 12.72 10.29 -23.16
C ARG A 173 12.46 11.55 -24.00
N ASP A 174 11.22 12.02 -24.00
CA ASP A 174 10.83 13.23 -24.72
C ASP A 174 11.64 14.44 -24.24
N TYR A 175 11.88 14.56 -22.92
CA TYR A 175 12.70 15.62 -22.32
C TYR A 175 14.16 15.56 -22.80
N VAL A 176 14.78 14.39 -22.76
CA VAL A 176 16.18 14.20 -23.20
C VAL A 176 16.34 14.46 -24.70
N GLU A 177 15.35 14.10 -25.49
CA GLU A 177 15.34 14.29 -26.94
C GLU A 177 14.90 15.70 -27.37
N GLY A 178 14.57 16.59 -26.43
CA GLY A 178 14.09 17.96 -26.73
C GLY A 178 12.72 18.01 -27.38
N LYS A 179 11.92 16.97 -27.24
CA LYS A 179 10.55 16.85 -27.77
C LYS A 179 9.54 17.56 -26.88
N SER A 180 8.39 17.89 -27.46
CA SER A 180 7.26 18.42 -26.71
C SER A 180 6.69 17.36 -25.76
N ILE A 181 6.61 17.69 -24.47
CA ILE A 181 6.11 16.79 -23.42
C ILE A 181 4.58 16.77 -23.45
N GLN A 182 4.02 15.58 -23.60
CA GLN A 182 2.59 15.34 -23.59
C GLN A 182 2.14 14.79 -22.22
N LYS A 183 0.95 15.20 -21.78
CA LYS A 183 0.30 14.73 -20.55
C LYS A 183 -0.84 13.80 -20.93
N GLU A 184 -0.84 12.57 -20.43
CA GLU A 184 -1.84 11.54 -20.75
C GLU A 184 -2.59 11.06 -19.52
N LYS A 185 -1.88 10.68 -18.46
CA LYS A 185 -2.42 10.14 -17.22
C LYS A 185 -2.52 11.20 -16.12
N PHE A 186 -1.52 12.06 -16.03
CA PHE A 186 -1.45 13.08 -14.99
C PHE A 186 -1.97 14.44 -15.50
N PRO A 187 -2.58 15.26 -14.62
CA PRO A 187 -3.05 16.61 -15.00
C PRO A 187 -1.92 17.58 -15.28
N HIS A 188 -0.73 17.28 -14.77
CA HIS A 188 0.48 18.08 -14.92
C HIS A 188 1.63 17.22 -15.44
N GLN A 189 2.60 17.87 -16.10
CA GLN A 189 3.86 17.23 -16.43
C GLN A 189 4.47 16.63 -15.16
N ILE A 190 4.94 15.37 -15.26
CA ILE A 190 5.56 14.69 -14.12
C ILE A 190 7.09 14.77 -14.15
N VAL A 191 7.72 14.68 -15.32
CA VAL A 191 9.17 14.81 -15.43
C VAL A 191 9.62 16.19 -14.94
N ASN A 192 10.66 16.24 -14.11
CA ASN A 192 11.19 17.46 -13.50
C ASN A 192 10.16 18.31 -12.73
N ASN A 193 9.14 17.67 -12.17
CA ASN A 193 8.07 18.36 -11.45
C ASN A 193 7.54 17.53 -10.29
N LEU A 194 6.87 18.19 -9.36
CA LEU A 194 6.06 17.58 -8.33
C LEU A 194 4.73 18.33 -8.19
N PHE A 195 3.68 17.65 -7.80
CA PHE A 195 2.36 18.28 -7.63
C PHE A 195 1.52 17.55 -6.57
N SER A 196 0.53 18.24 -6.02
CA SER A 196 -0.42 17.62 -5.09
C SER A 196 -1.05 16.38 -5.71
N HIS A 197 -1.26 15.34 -4.90
CA HIS A 197 -1.87 14.08 -5.38
C HIS A 197 -3.18 14.38 -6.12
N ASN A 198 -3.31 13.85 -7.32
CA ASN A 198 -4.34 14.23 -8.30
C ASN A 198 -5.72 13.57 -8.05
N THR A 199 -6.08 13.32 -6.80
CA THR A 199 -7.44 12.94 -6.40
C THR A 199 -8.29 14.17 -6.07
N LYS A 200 -9.61 13.96 -6.05
CA LYS A 200 -10.57 15.04 -5.79
C LYS A 200 -10.33 15.71 -4.44
N ILE A 201 -10.38 17.02 -4.42
CA ILE A 201 -10.38 17.82 -3.19
C ILE A 201 -11.80 17.78 -2.57
N ALA A 202 -11.88 17.44 -1.29
CA ALA A 202 -13.11 17.44 -0.52
C ALA A 202 -13.39 18.82 0.09
N GLU A 203 -14.59 19.01 0.67
CA GLU A 203 -15.03 20.27 1.31
C GLU A 203 -14.11 20.72 2.46
N ASN A 204 -13.46 19.78 3.13
CA ASN A 204 -12.49 20.07 4.19
C ASN A 204 -11.13 20.57 3.69
N GLY A 205 -10.96 20.75 2.38
CA GLY A 205 -9.71 21.21 1.75
C GLY A 205 -8.66 20.12 1.51
N TYR A 206 -8.89 18.90 2.00
CA TYR A 206 -8.01 17.74 1.79
C TYR A 206 -8.41 16.97 0.53
N ASN A 207 -7.45 16.41 -0.18
CA ASN A 207 -7.75 15.49 -1.26
C ASN A 207 -8.14 14.10 -0.72
N GLU A 208 -8.68 13.24 -1.60
CA GLU A 208 -9.11 11.89 -1.18
C GLU A 208 -7.98 11.04 -0.61
N GLU A 209 -6.76 11.20 -1.12
CA GLU A 209 -5.59 10.43 -0.65
C GLU A 209 -5.23 10.81 0.78
N GLU A 210 -5.22 12.10 1.10
CA GLU A 210 -4.98 12.64 2.43
C GLU A 210 -6.07 12.20 3.42
N ASN A 211 -7.34 12.27 3.00
CA ASN A 211 -8.46 11.79 3.82
C ASN A 211 -8.41 10.29 4.10
N LYS A 212 -7.89 9.46 3.16
CA LYS A 212 -7.65 8.03 3.41
C LYS A 212 -6.65 7.83 4.54
N MET A 213 -5.52 8.52 4.52
CA MET A 213 -4.51 8.41 5.59
C MET A 213 -5.09 8.73 6.96
N VAL A 214 -5.94 9.74 7.06
CA VAL A 214 -6.61 10.11 8.32
C VAL A 214 -7.59 9.02 8.78
N ASN A 215 -8.52 8.66 7.92
CA ASN A 215 -9.65 7.81 8.30
C ASN A 215 -9.24 6.35 8.47
N GLU A 216 -8.38 5.85 7.57
CA GLU A 216 -7.90 4.47 7.62
C GLU A 216 -6.99 4.24 8.83
N THR A 217 -6.09 5.18 9.18
CA THR A 217 -5.26 5.09 10.40
C THR A 217 -6.11 4.98 11.66
N ARG A 218 -7.14 5.83 11.79
CA ARG A 218 -8.10 5.76 12.92
C ARG A 218 -8.77 4.40 13.03
N LYS A 219 -9.20 3.83 11.90
CA LYS A 219 -9.85 2.52 11.85
C LYS A 219 -8.88 1.37 12.17
N ILE A 220 -7.68 1.40 11.58
CA ILE A 220 -6.65 0.36 11.76
C ILE A 220 -6.15 0.33 13.20
N PHE A 221 -5.85 1.50 13.80
CA PHE A 221 -5.39 1.60 15.20
C PHE A 221 -6.53 1.42 16.21
N ASN A 222 -7.79 1.43 15.75
CA ASN A 222 -8.97 1.50 16.62
C ASN A 222 -8.89 2.69 17.60
N GLU A 223 -8.37 3.82 17.13
CA GLU A 223 -8.16 5.06 17.91
C GLU A 223 -8.82 6.23 17.20
N PRO A 224 -10.14 6.44 17.41
CA PRO A 224 -10.90 7.47 16.68
C PRO A 224 -10.44 8.89 16.99
N LYS A 225 -9.74 9.10 18.11
CA LYS A 225 -9.27 10.41 18.57
C LYS A 225 -7.85 10.77 18.10
N ILE A 226 -7.11 9.83 17.47
CA ILE A 226 -5.77 10.15 16.97
C ILE A 226 -5.85 11.28 15.95
N MET A 227 -5.03 12.29 16.13
CA MET A 227 -4.98 13.44 15.23
C MET A 227 -4.01 13.14 14.09
N VAL A 228 -4.50 13.18 12.86
CA VAL A 228 -3.68 12.95 11.66
C VAL A 228 -3.93 14.08 10.68
N THR A 229 -2.87 14.65 10.12
CA THR A 229 -2.93 15.53 8.96
C THR A 229 -1.90 15.07 7.94
N ALA A 230 -2.28 15.06 6.67
CA ALA A 230 -1.44 14.60 5.59
C ALA A 230 -1.36 15.62 4.46
N THR A 231 -0.20 15.69 3.81
CA THR A 231 0.01 16.37 2.53
C THR A 231 0.58 15.36 1.56
N CYS A 232 -0.19 14.98 0.54
CA CYS A 232 0.20 13.93 -0.39
C CYS A 232 0.70 14.54 -1.71
N ILE A 233 1.95 14.24 -2.06
CA ILE A 233 2.64 14.80 -3.23
C ILE A 233 3.03 13.68 -4.20
N ARG A 234 2.72 13.86 -5.48
CA ARG A 234 3.22 13.04 -6.57
C ARG A 234 4.61 13.52 -6.98
N VAL A 235 5.57 12.59 -7.06
CA VAL A 235 6.96 12.88 -7.44
C VAL A 235 7.39 12.04 -8.65
N PRO A 236 8.41 12.48 -9.43
CA PRO A 236 8.87 11.82 -10.66
C PRO A 236 9.77 10.61 -10.34
N ILE A 237 9.28 9.71 -9.51
CA ILE A 237 9.97 8.48 -9.09
C ILE A 237 9.15 7.28 -9.55
N PRO A 238 9.76 6.27 -10.20
CA PRO A 238 9.02 5.13 -10.71
C PRO A 238 8.35 4.30 -9.62
N ARG A 239 9.07 3.96 -8.52
CA ARG A 239 8.64 2.99 -7.53
C ARG A 239 9.13 3.35 -6.13
N ALA A 240 8.44 2.88 -5.10
CA ALA A 240 8.55 3.17 -3.68
C ALA A 240 8.12 4.60 -3.28
N HIS A 241 7.23 4.67 -2.30
CA HIS A 241 6.81 5.93 -1.69
C HIS A 241 7.75 6.28 -0.54
N CYS A 242 7.97 7.59 -0.33
CA CYS A 242 8.60 8.07 0.88
C CYS A 242 7.61 8.92 1.68
N GLU A 243 7.85 9.00 2.99
CA GLU A 243 7.04 9.82 3.88
C GLU A 243 7.92 10.46 4.95
N SER A 244 7.76 11.77 5.15
CA SER A 244 8.30 12.49 6.29
C SER A 244 7.23 12.58 7.35
N ILE A 245 7.49 12.04 8.53
CA ILE A 245 6.49 11.89 9.59
C ILE A 245 7.00 12.55 10.86
N ASN A 246 6.27 13.58 11.32
CA ASN A 246 6.41 14.14 12.65
C ASN A 246 5.36 13.50 13.56
N ILE A 247 5.80 13.01 14.72
CA ILE A 247 4.99 12.22 15.64
C ILE A 247 4.99 12.87 17.01
N GLU A 248 3.80 13.24 17.50
CA GLU A 248 3.60 13.66 18.88
C GLU A 248 3.05 12.50 19.73
N PHE A 249 3.66 12.28 20.89
CA PHE A 249 3.31 11.22 21.82
C PHE A 249 2.72 11.75 23.13
N GLU A 250 2.01 10.89 23.86
CA GLU A 250 1.56 11.20 25.24
C GLU A 250 2.70 11.08 26.26
N ARG A 251 3.73 10.28 25.95
CA ARG A 251 4.86 10.00 26.83
C ARG A 251 6.16 10.46 26.16
N PRO A 252 7.16 10.89 26.94
CA PRO A 252 8.49 11.20 26.40
C PRO A 252 9.12 10.00 25.70
N VAL A 253 9.83 10.24 24.61
CA VAL A 253 10.52 9.25 23.81
C VAL A 253 11.84 9.82 23.31
N THR A 254 12.89 9.00 23.35
CA THR A 254 14.17 9.36 22.76
C THR A 254 14.38 8.67 21.42
N PRO A 255 15.19 9.23 20.51
CA PRO A 255 15.55 8.56 19.26
C PRO A 255 16.16 7.17 19.47
N GLN A 256 16.92 6.97 20.54
CA GLN A 256 17.52 5.69 20.89
C GLN A 256 16.45 4.66 21.23
N MET A 257 15.47 5.00 22.09
CA MET A 257 14.33 4.12 22.42
C MET A 257 13.54 3.76 21.16
N ALA A 258 13.32 4.72 20.26
CA ALA A 258 12.63 4.47 19.01
C ALA A 258 13.40 3.47 18.12
N ARG A 259 14.72 3.61 17.97
CA ARG A 259 15.57 2.66 17.21
C ARG A 259 15.51 1.25 17.79
N GLU A 260 15.55 1.10 19.10
CA GLU A 260 15.47 -0.21 19.76
C GLU A 260 14.14 -0.91 19.53
N ILE A 261 13.06 -0.16 19.52
CA ILE A 261 11.71 -0.68 19.27
C ILE A 261 11.54 -1.03 17.79
N LEU A 262 11.91 -0.12 16.90
CA LEU A 262 11.78 -0.29 15.45
C LEU A 262 12.69 -1.40 14.91
N GLY A 263 13.89 -1.57 15.48
CA GLY A 263 14.81 -2.65 15.09
C GLY A 263 14.31 -4.06 15.41
N LYS A 264 13.26 -4.18 16.24
CA LYS A 264 12.61 -5.46 16.58
C LYS A 264 11.22 -5.60 15.97
N ALA A 265 10.74 -4.56 15.29
CA ALA A 265 9.39 -4.52 14.76
C ALA A 265 9.29 -5.32 13.44
N PRO A 266 8.28 -6.19 13.28
CA PRO A 266 8.08 -6.90 12.03
C PRO A 266 7.72 -5.92 10.91
N GLY A 267 8.22 -6.19 9.69
CA GLY A 267 7.98 -5.37 8.51
C GLY A 267 8.73 -4.03 8.50
N VAL A 268 9.70 -3.84 9.42
CA VAL A 268 10.53 -2.64 9.54
C VAL A 268 12.00 -3.00 9.39
N LYS A 269 12.73 -2.22 8.60
CA LYS A 269 14.19 -2.27 8.51
C LYS A 269 14.76 -0.88 8.77
N ILE A 270 15.66 -0.76 9.74
CA ILE A 270 16.32 0.52 10.02
C ILE A 270 17.44 0.75 9.00
N VAL A 271 17.42 1.95 8.39
CA VAL A 271 18.48 2.52 7.55
C VAL A 271 18.74 3.93 8.08
N ASP A 272 19.63 4.05 9.07
CA ASP A 272 19.83 5.31 9.81
C ASP A 272 21.32 5.51 10.16
N ASP A 273 22.17 5.51 9.13
CA ASP A 273 23.60 5.75 9.27
C ASP A 273 23.90 7.23 9.10
N VAL A 274 24.06 7.92 10.22
CA VAL A 274 24.34 9.36 10.28
C VAL A 274 25.74 9.68 9.75
N ALA A 275 26.72 8.81 9.98
CA ALA A 275 28.12 9.04 9.59
C ALA A 275 28.28 8.97 8.06
N ALA A 276 27.61 8.01 7.43
CA ALA A 276 27.60 7.85 5.98
C ALA A 276 26.55 8.73 5.29
N ASN A 277 25.72 9.48 6.03
CA ASN A 277 24.55 10.19 5.49
C ASN A 277 23.63 9.26 4.67
N HIS A 278 23.47 8.00 5.13
CA HIS A 278 22.71 6.97 4.45
C HIS A 278 21.38 6.71 5.19
N PHE A 279 20.29 6.98 4.50
CA PHE A 279 18.93 6.96 5.02
C PHE A 279 17.98 6.29 4.01
N PRO A 280 16.71 6.02 4.35
CA PRO A 280 15.78 5.37 3.44
C PRO A 280 15.68 6.05 2.08
N MET A 281 15.80 5.27 1.02
CA MET A 281 15.70 5.75 -0.37
C MET A 281 14.74 4.87 -1.18
N PRO A 282 14.01 5.45 -2.15
CA PRO A 282 13.11 4.69 -3.03
C PRO A 282 13.80 3.55 -3.78
N LEU A 283 15.03 3.74 -4.24
CA LEU A 283 15.79 2.69 -4.95
C LEU A 283 16.03 1.47 -4.09
N GLU A 284 16.32 1.66 -2.80
CA GLU A 284 16.58 0.56 -1.86
C GLU A 284 15.29 -0.08 -1.35
N ALA A 285 14.21 0.68 -1.24
CA ALA A 285 12.91 0.18 -0.82
C ALA A 285 12.16 -0.55 -1.95
N SER A 286 12.50 -0.27 -3.21
CA SER A 286 11.87 -0.91 -4.36
C SER A 286 12.12 -2.41 -4.35
N HIS A 287 11.06 -3.19 -4.59
CA HIS A 287 11.07 -4.66 -4.57
C HIS A 287 11.35 -5.29 -3.19
N GLN A 288 11.27 -4.51 -2.10
CA GLN A 288 11.41 -5.01 -0.74
C GLN A 288 10.05 -5.07 -0.03
N ASP A 289 9.91 -6.03 0.90
CA ASP A 289 8.68 -6.17 1.70
C ASP A 289 8.73 -5.31 2.96
N ASP A 290 9.91 -5.03 3.51
CA ASP A 290 10.05 -4.20 4.69
C ASP A 290 9.94 -2.70 4.36
N VAL A 291 9.38 -1.94 5.30
CA VAL A 291 9.42 -0.48 5.28
C VAL A 291 10.76 -0.03 5.87
N LEU A 292 11.55 0.68 5.07
CA LEU A 292 12.81 1.28 5.52
C LEU A 292 12.51 2.50 6.39
N VAL A 293 13.15 2.60 7.55
CA VAL A 293 12.97 3.70 8.50
C VAL A 293 14.32 4.29 8.88
N GLY A 294 14.43 5.61 8.82
CA GLY A 294 15.64 6.33 9.23
C GLY A 294 15.35 7.80 9.52
N ARG A 295 16.41 8.63 9.58
CA ARG A 295 16.31 10.02 10.02
C ARG A 295 15.60 10.15 11.36
N ILE A 296 15.77 9.16 12.22
CA ILE A 296 15.14 9.10 13.53
C ILE A 296 15.80 10.12 14.44
N ARG A 297 15.08 11.18 14.79
CA ARG A 297 15.62 12.30 15.57
C ARG A 297 14.55 12.93 16.46
N GLN A 298 15.00 13.59 17.53
CA GLN A 298 14.11 14.37 18.38
C GLN A 298 13.51 15.54 17.60
N ASP A 299 12.24 15.79 17.78
CA ASP A 299 11.60 17.02 17.32
C ASP A 299 12.07 18.18 18.22
N ILE A 300 12.96 19.00 17.69
CA ILE A 300 13.56 20.12 18.43
C ILE A 300 12.60 21.32 18.58
N SER A 301 11.45 21.30 17.94
CA SER A 301 10.40 22.32 18.13
C SER A 301 9.59 22.08 19.40
N ARG A 302 9.84 20.97 20.11
CA ARG A 302 9.19 20.56 21.35
C ARG A 302 10.22 20.38 22.47
N GLU A 303 10.02 21.11 23.57
CA GLU A 303 10.88 21.03 24.74
C GLU A 303 10.51 19.89 25.69
N ASP A 304 9.33 19.28 25.54
CA ASP A 304 8.79 18.29 26.47
C ASP A 304 9.25 16.83 26.18
N GLY A 305 10.11 16.62 25.17
CA GLY A 305 10.65 15.32 24.79
C GLY A 305 9.62 14.34 24.20
N ARG A 306 8.44 14.82 23.82
CA ARG A 306 7.32 13.99 23.32
C ARG A 306 7.16 14.04 21.81
N GLY A 307 8.16 14.47 21.08
CA GLY A 307 8.13 14.57 19.62
C GLY A 307 9.29 13.84 18.97
N LEU A 308 9.02 13.11 17.89
CA LEU A 308 10.02 12.52 17.01
C LEU A 308 9.72 12.86 15.55
N ASP A 309 10.77 13.02 14.78
CA ASP A 309 10.72 12.96 13.32
C ASP A 309 11.35 11.68 12.82
N ILE A 310 10.71 11.05 11.86
CA ILE A 310 11.23 9.91 11.10
C ILE A 310 11.04 10.12 9.61
N PHE A 311 11.86 9.46 8.81
CA PHE A 311 11.67 9.35 7.37
C PHE A 311 11.58 7.89 6.99
N VAL A 312 10.59 7.55 6.16
CA VAL A 312 10.35 6.17 5.76
C VAL A 312 10.33 6.05 4.25
N SER A 313 10.69 4.86 3.74
CA SER A 313 10.49 4.49 2.35
C SER A 313 9.98 3.07 2.27
N GLY A 314 8.91 2.85 1.49
CA GLY A 314 8.31 1.53 1.33
C GLY A 314 7.76 1.30 -0.07
N ASP A 315 7.81 0.06 -0.52
CA ASP A 315 7.29 -0.32 -1.83
C ASP A 315 5.76 -0.38 -1.81
N GLN A 316 5.14 0.60 -2.46
CA GLN A 316 3.68 0.75 -2.47
C GLN A 316 2.95 -0.33 -3.27
N ILE A 317 3.66 -1.07 -4.15
CA ILE A 317 3.07 -2.18 -4.91
C ILE A 317 3.22 -3.49 -4.12
N ARG A 318 4.29 -3.62 -3.31
CA ARG A 318 4.54 -4.77 -2.43
C ARG A 318 3.86 -4.58 -1.07
N LYS A 319 4.60 -4.08 -0.07
CA LYS A 319 4.04 -3.89 1.29
C LYS A 319 2.80 -3.01 1.26
N GLY A 320 2.79 -1.96 0.47
CA GLY A 320 1.63 -1.08 0.31
C GLY A 320 0.41 -1.72 -0.38
N ALA A 321 0.54 -2.92 -0.97
CA ALA A 321 -0.54 -3.58 -1.71
C ALA A 321 -0.45 -5.11 -1.66
N ALA A 322 0.30 -5.73 -2.60
CA ALA A 322 0.28 -7.17 -2.83
C ALA A 322 0.75 -7.97 -1.62
N THR A 323 1.90 -7.60 -1.04
CA THR A 323 2.45 -8.30 0.14
C THR A 323 1.51 -8.22 1.33
N ASN A 324 0.95 -7.04 1.63
CA ASN A 324 0.00 -6.89 2.74
C ASN A 324 -1.23 -7.77 2.55
N ALA A 325 -1.78 -7.83 1.33
CA ALA A 325 -2.94 -8.66 1.03
C ALA A 325 -2.63 -10.16 1.10
N VAL A 326 -1.46 -10.61 0.63
CA VAL A 326 -1.02 -12.01 0.76
C VAL A 326 -0.79 -12.37 2.23
N GLN A 327 -0.16 -11.51 3.02
CA GLN A 327 0.00 -11.68 4.45
C GLN A 327 -1.35 -11.78 5.20
N ILE A 328 -2.38 -11.04 4.75
CA ILE A 328 -3.75 -11.20 5.29
C ILE A 328 -4.26 -12.62 5.02
N ALA A 329 -4.09 -13.12 3.78
CA ALA A 329 -4.51 -14.48 3.44
C ALA A 329 -3.76 -15.54 4.25
N GLU A 330 -2.45 -15.38 4.47
CA GLU A 330 -1.62 -16.27 5.28
C GLU A 330 -2.06 -16.37 6.75
N LYS A 331 -2.75 -15.38 7.27
CA LYS A 331 -3.31 -15.40 8.64
C LYS A 331 -4.65 -16.14 8.76
N LEU A 332 -5.19 -16.63 7.63
CA LEU A 332 -6.47 -17.34 7.60
C LEU A 332 -6.32 -18.87 7.61
N PHE A 333 -5.09 -19.39 7.55
CA PHE A 333 -4.78 -20.82 7.60
C PHE A 333 -3.56 -21.16 8.44
#